data_ba97f399a4c84b3d6cf98cd83c47b48d
#
_entry.id   ba97f399a4c84b3d6cf98cd83c47b48d
#
_cell.length_a   1.000
_cell.length_b   1.000
_cell.length_c   1.000
_cell.angle_alpha   90.00
_cell.angle_beta   90.00
_cell.angle_gamma   90.00
#
_symmetry.space_group_name_H-M   'P 1'
#
loop_
_entity.id
_entity.type
_entity.pdbx_description
1 polymer ?
#
loop_
_entity_poly.entity_id
_entity_poly.type
_entity_poly.pdbx_seq_one_letter_code
_entity_poly.pdbx_strand_id
1 'polypeptide(L)'
;MNLYHSNNIGNVAVLGHLGSGKTSVIEAMAKRAGISQQIGTISQGTTISDYDVEEIKRQSSINLSLIPLEWDHCKINLLDTPGNFDYVGEVEAALHVAESAVIVVPSYRDISIGTKQAMFRAKDKAKIIYINGLDNPDANYKEKLNQLKKAYGKGIAPIQVPIMDHDKMIGYINVAKMEGRIFKGEHTEPFPIPEDMMDEVMPIKEMIDEAVANTNDDLLEKFLNEETFTKEEISWALRQGVMNQTLIPVLCGTSNIGIQILLNSMVAFFPAAGDTCN
;
A
#
# COMPACT_ATOMS: atom_id res chain seq x y z
N MET A 1 22.68 7.26 10.63
CA MET A 1 21.61 7.86 9.80
C MET A 1 22.30 8.73 8.76
N ASN A 2 22.03 8.47 7.49
CA ASN A 2 22.61 9.23 6.39
C ASN A 2 21.96 10.63 6.29
N LEU A 3 22.65 11.57 5.62
CA LEU A 3 22.07 12.88 5.31
C LEU A 3 21.27 12.74 4.00
N TYR A 4 20.04 13.21 4.01
CA TYR A 4 19.14 13.20 2.86
C TYR A 4 18.73 14.61 2.47
N HIS A 5 18.64 14.87 1.17
CA HIS A 5 17.98 16.08 0.66
C HIS A 5 16.47 15.94 0.75
N SER A 6 15.74 17.05 0.82
CA SER A 6 14.27 17.07 0.94
C SER A 6 13.56 16.27 -0.16
N ASN A 7 14.16 16.22 -1.37
CA ASN A 7 13.64 15.45 -2.50
C ASN A 7 13.76 13.91 -2.34
N ASN A 8 14.47 13.46 -1.30
CA ASN A 8 14.63 12.04 -0.98
C ASN A 8 14.08 11.71 0.43
N ILE A 9 13.22 12.56 0.96
CA ILE A 9 12.54 12.36 2.25
C ILE A 9 11.04 12.34 1.99
N GLY A 10 10.33 11.34 2.50
CA GLY A 10 8.87 11.26 2.45
C GLY A 10 8.29 11.00 3.83
N ASN A 11 7.22 11.70 4.18
CA ASN A 11 6.45 11.45 5.40
C ASN A 11 5.17 10.74 5.02
N VAL A 12 4.97 9.54 5.54
CA VAL A 12 3.88 8.64 5.13
C VAL A 12 3.05 8.24 6.34
N ALA A 13 1.79 8.67 6.38
CA ALA A 13 0.85 8.24 7.40
C ALA A 13 0.31 6.83 7.07
N VAL A 14 0.37 5.91 8.03
CA VAL A 14 -0.20 4.57 7.88
C VAL A 14 -1.55 4.55 8.59
N LEU A 15 -2.61 4.45 7.80
CA LEU A 15 -4.00 4.59 8.21
C LEU A 15 -4.78 3.28 8.04
N GLY A 16 -5.88 3.15 8.75
CA GLY A 16 -6.79 2.01 8.62
C GLY A 16 -7.57 1.75 9.91
N HIS A 17 -8.57 0.91 9.83
CA HIS A 17 -9.40 0.54 10.98
C HIS A 17 -8.60 -0.23 12.04
N LEU A 18 -9.11 -0.24 13.27
CA LEU A 18 -8.59 -1.09 14.35
C LEU A 18 -8.54 -2.56 13.90
N GLY A 19 -7.39 -3.22 14.09
CA GLY A 19 -7.18 -4.61 13.70
C GLY A 19 -6.97 -4.83 12.19
N SER A 20 -6.72 -3.78 11.39
CA SER A 20 -6.34 -3.95 9.96
C SER A 20 -4.91 -4.42 9.75
N GLY A 21 -4.07 -4.41 10.78
CA GLY A 21 -2.68 -4.85 10.74
C GLY A 21 -1.68 -3.74 10.40
N LYS A 22 -2.00 -2.45 10.62
CA LYS A 22 -1.09 -1.32 10.39
C LYS A 22 0.27 -1.51 11.04
N THR A 23 0.28 -1.65 12.37
CA THR A 23 1.49 -1.87 13.18
C THR A 23 2.28 -3.09 12.69
N SER A 24 1.61 -4.20 12.35
CA SER A 24 2.27 -5.39 11.82
C SER A 24 2.93 -5.16 10.45
N VAL A 25 2.30 -4.36 9.58
CA VAL A 25 2.86 -3.95 8.28
C VAL A 25 4.07 -3.04 8.50
N ILE A 26 4.01 -2.11 9.47
CA ILE A 26 5.13 -1.24 9.83
C ILE A 26 6.31 -2.04 10.39
N GLU A 27 6.06 -2.99 11.28
CA GLU A 27 7.07 -3.92 11.81
C GLU A 27 7.79 -4.67 10.69
N ALA A 28 7.03 -5.17 9.72
CA ALA A 28 7.58 -5.87 8.57
C ALA A 28 8.40 -4.93 7.65
N MET A 29 7.95 -3.68 7.45
CA MET A 29 8.71 -2.66 6.73
C MET A 29 10.02 -2.32 7.45
N ALA A 30 9.98 -2.13 8.77
CA ALA A 30 11.14 -1.84 9.59
C ALA A 30 12.18 -2.98 9.55
N LYS A 31 11.72 -4.23 9.66
CA LYS A 31 12.61 -5.39 9.48
C LYS A 31 13.20 -5.43 8.07
N ARG A 32 12.39 -5.22 7.04
CA ARG A 32 12.85 -5.27 5.64
C ARG A 32 13.87 -4.16 5.32
N ALA A 33 13.73 -3.01 5.96
CA ALA A 33 14.67 -1.89 5.86
C ALA A 33 15.90 -2.04 6.79
N GLY A 34 16.01 -3.14 7.55
CA GLY A 34 17.15 -3.41 8.43
C GLY A 34 17.15 -2.61 9.75
N ILE A 35 16.02 -2.01 10.14
CA ILE A 35 15.87 -1.27 11.41
C ILE A 35 15.77 -2.26 12.57
N SER A 36 15.09 -3.38 12.40
CA SER A 36 14.97 -4.44 13.38
C SER A 36 15.45 -5.78 12.82
N GLN A 37 15.95 -6.66 13.69
CA GLN A 37 16.34 -8.01 13.29
C GLN A 37 15.15 -8.99 13.28
N GLN A 38 14.11 -8.69 14.04
CA GLN A 38 12.91 -9.50 14.18
C GLN A 38 11.67 -8.64 14.03
N ILE A 39 10.58 -9.24 13.57
CA ILE A 39 9.27 -8.59 13.54
C ILE A 39 8.70 -8.65 14.95
N GLY A 40 8.43 -7.48 15.54
CA GLY A 40 7.71 -7.39 16.79
C GLY A 40 6.26 -7.83 16.64
N THR A 41 5.64 -8.28 17.72
CA THR A 41 4.24 -8.68 17.73
C THR A 41 3.47 -7.93 18.81
N ILE A 42 2.24 -7.53 18.48
CA ILE A 42 1.35 -6.82 19.40
C ILE A 42 1.05 -7.71 20.63
N SER A 43 0.82 -9.01 20.42
CA SER A 43 0.50 -9.96 21.49
C SER A 43 1.62 -10.14 22.51
N GLN A 44 2.87 -9.93 22.12
CA GLN A 44 4.04 -10.02 23.01
C GLN A 44 4.49 -8.63 23.52
N GLY A 45 3.89 -7.54 23.03
CA GLY A 45 4.28 -6.19 23.38
C GLY A 45 5.71 -5.84 22.94
N THR A 46 6.15 -6.36 21.79
CA THR A 46 7.52 -6.22 21.27
C THR A 46 7.60 -5.35 20.01
N THR A 47 6.50 -4.68 19.65
CA THR A 47 6.47 -3.77 18.50
C THR A 47 7.28 -2.50 18.75
N ILE A 48 7.87 -1.93 17.70
CA ILE A 48 8.67 -0.70 17.78
C ILE A 48 7.82 0.56 17.94
N SER A 49 6.55 0.52 17.52
CA SER A 49 5.63 1.66 17.57
C SER A 49 4.81 1.73 18.85
N ASP A 50 4.33 0.58 19.37
CA ASP A 50 3.54 0.52 20.60
C ASP A 50 4.46 0.28 21.81
N TYR A 51 5.13 1.31 22.27
CA TYR A 51 6.10 1.25 23.38
C TYR A 51 5.54 1.73 24.72
N ASP A 52 4.38 2.38 24.72
CA ASP A 52 3.70 2.79 25.96
C ASP A 52 3.09 1.56 26.67
N VAL A 53 3.20 1.55 28.01
CA VAL A 53 2.70 0.46 28.85
C VAL A 53 1.20 0.23 28.65
N GLU A 54 0.42 1.29 28.40
CA GLU A 54 -1.02 1.18 28.20
C GLU A 54 -1.34 0.64 26.80
N GLU A 55 -0.55 0.97 25.77
CA GLU A 55 -0.66 0.39 24.41
C GLU A 55 -0.40 -1.12 24.44
N ILE A 56 0.69 -1.52 25.11
CA ILE A 56 1.05 -2.93 25.30
C ILE A 56 -0.07 -3.70 26.02
N LYS A 57 -0.58 -3.13 27.09
CA LYS A 57 -1.65 -3.73 27.90
C LYS A 57 -2.96 -3.86 27.11
N ARG A 58 -3.30 -2.86 26.32
CA ARG A 58 -4.52 -2.86 25.48
C ARG A 58 -4.34 -3.60 24.17
N GLN A 59 -3.11 -3.95 23.80
CA GLN A 59 -2.74 -4.51 22.49
C GLN A 59 -3.26 -3.64 21.32
N SER A 60 -3.11 -2.33 21.46
CA SER A 60 -3.63 -1.34 20.50
C SER A 60 -2.90 -0.02 20.65
N SER A 61 -2.52 0.58 19.54
CA SER A 61 -1.91 1.91 19.48
C SER A 61 -2.88 2.97 20.01
N ILE A 62 -2.34 3.89 20.81
CA ILE A 62 -3.02 5.05 21.38
C ILE A 62 -2.41 6.34 20.81
N ASN A 63 -1.08 6.40 20.78
CA ASN A 63 -0.31 7.54 20.34
C ASN A 63 0.15 7.39 18.89
N LEU A 64 0.44 8.51 18.26
CA LEU A 64 1.18 8.56 17.00
C LEU A 64 2.65 8.18 17.25
N SER A 65 3.18 7.23 16.49
CA SER A 65 4.59 6.84 16.56
C SER A 65 5.30 7.11 15.24
N LEU A 66 6.54 7.62 15.31
CA LEU A 66 7.40 7.92 14.16
C LEU A 66 8.46 6.83 14.01
N ILE A 67 8.46 6.12 12.88
CA ILE A 67 9.43 5.09 12.55
C ILE A 67 10.18 5.51 11.27
N PRO A 68 11.41 6.08 11.39
CA PRO A 68 12.22 6.41 10.22
C PRO A 68 12.89 5.16 9.66
N LEU A 69 12.81 4.97 8.34
CA LEU A 69 13.54 3.92 7.65
C LEU A 69 14.21 4.44 6.38
N GLU A 70 15.24 3.73 5.93
CA GLU A 70 16.00 4.03 4.72
C GLU A 70 15.72 2.94 3.69
N TRP A 71 15.27 3.34 2.49
CA TRP A 71 14.96 2.41 1.41
C TRP A 71 15.27 3.04 0.06
N ASP A 72 16.02 2.33 -0.77
CA ASP A 72 16.36 2.73 -2.14
C ASP A 72 16.79 4.21 -2.25
N HIS A 73 17.79 4.59 -1.45
CA HIS A 73 18.35 5.95 -1.36
C HIS A 73 17.36 7.04 -0.88
N CYS A 74 16.21 6.65 -0.36
CA CYS A 74 15.23 7.54 0.25
C CYS A 74 15.11 7.29 1.75
N LYS A 75 14.78 8.35 2.49
CA LYS A 75 14.37 8.28 3.88
C LYS A 75 12.85 8.36 3.95
N ILE A 76 12.21 7.34 4.50
CA ILE A 76 10.76 7.29 4.67
C ILE A 76 10.47 7.38 6.17
N ASN A 77 9.77 8.42 6.58
CA ASN A 77 9.26 8.58 7.93
C ASN A 77 7.84 7.99 7.99
N LEU A 78 7.70 6.77 8.51
CA LEU A 78 6.40 6.16 8.73
C LEU A 78 5.78 6.72 10.00
N LEU A 79 4.53 7.14 9.89
CA LEU A 79 3.70 7.64 10.98
C LEU A 79 2.64 6.57 11.29
N ASP A 80 2.90 5.73 12.31
CA ASP A 80 1.93 4.73 12.78
C ASP A 80 0.82 5.42 13.55
N THR A 81 -0.42 5.28 13.06
CA THR A 81 -1.58 5.94 13.64
C THR A 81 -2.50 4.95 14.37
N PRO A 82 -3.12 5.37 15.48
CA PRO A 82 -4.16 4.59 16.11
C PRO A 82 -5.32 4.28 15.18
N GLY A 83 -5.86 3.07 15.27
CA GLY A 83 -7.03 2.64 14.47
C GLY A 83 -8.37 2.86 15.17
N ASN A 84 -8.36 3.22 16.46
CA ASN A 84 -9.56 3.52 17.22
C ASN A 84 -9.99 4.98 17.00
N PHE A 85 -11.29 5.19 16.86
CA PHE A 85 -11.89 6.52 16.65
C PHE A 85 -11.68 7.50 17.80
N ASP A 86 -11.49 6.99 19.03
CA ASP A 86 -11.23 7.82 20.21
C ASP A 86 -9.94 8.63 20.11
N TYR A 87 -8.99 8.16 19.29
CA TYR A 87 -7.68 8.77 19.10
C TYR A 87 -7.54 9.48 17.74
N VAL A 88 -8.62 9.98 17.19
CA VAL A 88 -8.62 10.65 15.90
C VAL A 88 -7.70 11.88 15.82
N GLY A 89 -7.44 12.54 16.95
CA GLY A 89 -6.49 13.64 17.04
C GLY A 89 -5.07 13.26 16.58
N GLU A 90 -4.63 12.05 16.91
CA GLU A 90 -3.33 11.50 16.49
C GLU A 90 -3.29 11.26 14.97
N VAL A 91 -4.42 10.82 14.39
CA VAL A 91 -4.56 10.64 12.94
C VAL A 91 -4.47 11.98 12.21
N GLU A 92 -5.15 13.02 12.73
CA GLU A 92 -5.09 14.37 12.15
C GLU A 92 -3.68 14.98 12.27
N ALA A 93 -3.01 14.77 13.41
CA ALA A 93 -1.62 15.21 13.60
C ALA A 93 -0.67 14.56 12.58
N ALA A 94 -0.81 13.24 12.35
CA ALA A 94 -0.05 12.52 11.33
C ALA A 94 -0.31 13.07 9.93
N LEU A 95 -1.58 13.26 9.55
CA LEU A 95 -1.97 13.76 8.24
C LEU A 95 -1.56 15.22 8.01
N HIS A 96 -1.41 16.01 9.08
CA HIS A 96 -0.95 17.40 8.97
C HIS A 96 0.50 17.48 8.45
N VAL A 97 1.36 16.52 8.83
CA VAL A 97 2.79 16.51 8.46
C VAL A 97 3.12 15.53 7.34
N ALA A 98 2.22 14.60 7.00
CA ALA A 98 2.45 13.62 5.95
C ALA A 98 2.10 14.19 4.56
N GLU A 99 2.95 13.94 3.56
CA GLU A 99 2.65 14.18 2.15
C GLU A 99 1.75 13.07 1.59
N SER A 100 1.87 11.86 2.14
CA SER A 100 1.27 10.65 1.59
C SER A 100 0.66 9.75 2.65
N ALA A 101 -0.19 8.82 2.23
CA ALA A 101 -0.81 7.85 3.13
C ALA A 101 -0.81 6.43 2.55
N VAL A 102 -0.57 5.44 3.40
CA VAL A 102 -0.86 4.02 3.12
C VAL A 102 -2.12 3.64 3.89
N ILE A 103 -3.13 3.19 3.16
CA ILE A 103 -4.40 2.73 3.75
C ILE A 103 -4.37 1.21 3.84
N VAL A 104 -4.24 0.67 5.04
CA VAL A 104 -4.22 -0.78 5.28
C VAL A 104 -5.64 -1.32 5.43
N VAL A 105 -6.02 -2.22 4.53
CA VAL A 105 -7.37 -2.79 4.43
C VAL A 105 -7.28 -4.31 4.60
N PRO A 106 -8.02 -4.93 5.53
CA PRO A 106 -8.02 -6.38 5.66
C PRO A 106 -8.72 -7.06 4.48
N SER A 107 -8.14 -8.17 3.99
CA SER A 107 -8.67 -8.96 2.87
C SER A 107 -9.96 -9.73 3.20
N TYR A 108 -10.14 -10.07 4.48
CA TYR A 108 -11.13 -11.03 5.01
C TYR A 108 -12.35 -10.39 5.68
N ARG A 109 -12.54 -9.08 5.56
CA ARG A 109 -13.70 -8.35 6.11
C ARG A 109 -14.14 -7.30 5.11
N ASP A 110 -15.41 -6.93 5.15
CA ASP A 110 -15.94 -5.82 4.34
C ASP A 110 -15.22 -4.50 4.63
N ILE A 111 -15.35 -3.53 3.71
CA ILE A 111 -14.81 -2.20 3.91
C ILE A 111 -15.46 -1.56 5.13
N SER A 112 -14.68 -1.47 6.21
CA SER A 112 -15.12 -0.94 7.49
C SER A 112 -15.38 0.56 7.46
N ILE A 113 -16.13 1.06 8.44
CA ILE A 113 -16.33 2.51 8.66
C ILE A 113 -14.96 3.19 8.85
N GLY A 114 -14.02 2.58 9.59
CA GLY A 114 -12.69 3.13 9.80
C GLY A 114 -11.88 3.24 8.50
N THR A 115 -12.00 2.28 7.59
CA THR A 115 -11.39 2.39 6.26
C THR A 115 -11.99 3.56 5.46
N LYS A 116 -13.32 3.72 5.48
CA LYS A 116 -13.98 4.85 4.81
C LYS A 116 -13.55 6.20 5.39
N GLN A 117 -13.41 6.29 6.70
CA GLN A 117 -12.91 7.50 7.36
C GLN A 117 -11.44 7.77 7.04
N ALA A 118 -10.58 6.74 7.02
CA ALA A 118 -9.17 6.88 6.63
C ALA A 118 -9.05 7.43 5.19
N MET A 119 -9.82 6.87 4.25
CA MET A 119 -9.89 7.37 2.87
C MET A 119 -10.39 8.81 2.78
N PHE A 120 -11.43 9.16 3.54
CA PHE A 120 -11.98 10.52 3.57
C PHE A 120 -10.99 11.54 4.14
N ARG A 121 -10.30 11.21 5.24
CA ARG A 121 -9.31 12.08 5.87
C ARG A 121 -8.07 12.28 5.00
N ALA A 122 -7.65 11.22 4.29
CA ALA A 122 -6.54 11.27 3.35
C ALA A 122 -6.97 11.74 1.93
N LYS A 123 -8.16 12.35 1.76
CA LYS A 123 -8.67 12.74 0.43
C LYS A 123 -7.69 13.60 -0.36
N ASP A 124 -7.01 14.53 0.31
CA ASP A 124 -6.08 15.50 -0.28
C ASP A 124 -4.60 15.03 -0.20
N LYS A 125 -4.36 13.73 0.00
CA LYS A 125 -3.02 13.13 0.07
C LYS A 125 -2.80 12.14 -1.07
N ALA A 126 -1.56 12.06 -1.55
CA ALA A 126 -1.13 10.93 -2.35
C ALA A 126 -1.33 9.64 -1.55
N LYS A 127 -1.91 8.59 -2.13
CA LYS A 127 -2.25 7.40 -1.34
C LYS A 127 -2.08 6.09 -2.09
N ILE A 128 -1.77 5.04 -1.32
CA ILE A 128 -1.74 3.63 -1.76
C ILE A 128 -2.67 2.86 -0.84
N ILE A 129 -3.45 1.93 -1.38
CA ILE A 129 -4.19 0.93 -0.60
C ILE A 129 -3.35 -0.34 -0.53
N TYR A 130 -3.18 -0.88 0.67
CA TYR A 130 -2.55 -2.18 0.89
C TYR A 130 -3.57 -3.17 1.46
N ILE A 131 -3.95 -4.16 0.65
CA ILE A 131 -4.82 -5.27 1.07
C ILE A 131 -3.97 -6.26 1.84
N ASN A 132 -4.17 -6.30 3.16
CA ASN A 132 -3.39 -7.09 4.12
C ASN A 132 -4.12 -8.36 4.55
N GLY A 133 -3.37 -9.37 4.98
CA GLY A 133 -3.90 -10.60 5.57
C GLY A 133 -4.42 -11.59 4.54
N LEU A 134 -3.74 -11.72 3.40
CA LEU A 134 -4.07 -12.73 2.38
C LEU A 134 -3.80 -14.17 2.84
N ASP A 135 -3.13 -14.36 3.97
CA ASP A 135 -2.93 -15.62 4.68
C ASP A 135 -4.07 -16.00 5.62
N ASN A 136 -5.13 -15.18 5.67
CA ASN A 136 -6.34 -15.51 6.42
C ASN A 136 -7.22 -16.46 5.59
N PRO A 137 -7.78 -17.55 6.18
CA PRO A 137 -8.63 -18.49 5.47
C PRO A 137 -9.88 -17.84 4.79
N ASP A 138 -10.38 -16.74 5.36
CA ASP A 138 -11.53 -16.00 4.85
C ASP A 138 -11.11 -14.90 3.84
N ALA A 139 -9.84 -14.85 3.43
CA ALA A 139 -9.35 -13.83 2.51
C ALA A 139 -9.96 -13.98 1.10
N ASN A 140 -10.46 -12.88 0.57
CA ASN A 140 -10.98 -12.82 -0.80
C ASN A 140 -10.50 -11.55 -1.50
N TYR A 141 -9.40 -11.68 -2.23
CA TYR A 141 -8.77 -10.57 -2.95
C TYR A 141 -9.68 -9.95 -4.01
N LYS A 142 -10.33 -10.79 -4.84
CA LYS A 142 -11.19 -10.35 -5.94
C LYS A 142 -12.42 -9.58 -5.44
N GLU A 143 -13.08 -10.13 -4.42
CA GLU A 143 -14.22 -9.46 -3.79
C GLU A 143 -13.80 -8.12 -3.17
N LYS A 144 -12.61 -8.07 -2.52
CA LYS A 144 -12.08 -6.83 -1.96
C LYS A 144 -11.82 -5.76 -3.02
N LEU A 145 -11.25 -6.12 -4.17
CA LEU A 145 -11.06 -5.20 -5.29
C LEU A 145 -12.39 -4.65 -5.81
N ASN A 146 -13.38 -5.51 -5.98
CA ASN A 146 -14.73 -5.12 -6.42
C ASN A 146 -15.37 -4.14 -5.44
N GLN A 147 -15.24 -4.39 -4.13
CA GLN A 147 -15.72 -3.47 -3.10
C GLN A 147 -15.00 -2.11 -3.16
N LEU A 148 -13.68 -2.10 -3.36
CA LEU A 148 -12.88 -0.87 -3.50
C LEU A 148 -13.30 -0.08 -4.76
N LYS A 149 -13.42 -0.76 -5.91
CA LYS A 149 -13.87 -0.12 -7.17
C LYS A 149 -15.28 0.47 -7.03
N LYS A 150 -16.20 -0.26 -6.41
CA LYS A 150 -17.56 0.22 -6.14
C LYS A 150 -17.59 1.43 -5.21
N ALA A 151 -16.70 1.47 -4.21
CA ALA A 151 -16.69 2.55 -3.22
C ALA A 151 -15.96 3.81 -3.70
N TYR A 152 -14.88 3.67 -4.51
CA TYR A 152 -13.96 4.74 -4.84
C TYR A 152 -13.79 4.98 -6.35
N GLY A 153 -14.47 4.21 -7.18
CA GLY A 153 -14.60 4.47 -8.62
C GLY A 153 -13.39 4.06 -9.45
N LYS A 154 -13.25 4.72 -10.60
CA LYS A 154 -12.31 4.38 -11.68
C LYS A 154 -10.84 4.68 -11.34
N GLY A 155 -10.57 5.48 -10.33
CA GLY A 155 -9.20 5.76 -9.88
C GLY A 155 -8.51 4.58 -9.19
N ILE A 156 -9.21 3.47 -8.90
CA ILE A 156 -8.62 2.27 -8.31
C ILE A 156 -7.77 1.53 -9.34
N ALA A 157 -6.46 1.45 -9.09
CA ALA A 157 -5.47 0.82 -9.97
C ALA A 157 -4.78 -0.38 -9.26
N PRO A 158 -5.29 -1.60 -9.41
CA PRO A 158 -4.69 -2.78 -8.79
C PRO A 158 -3.42 -3.19 -9.54
N ILE A 159 -2.25 -2.96 -8.91
CA ILE A 159 -0.95 -3.24 -9.54
C ILE A 159 -0.55 -4.72 -9.42
N GLN A 160 -1.13 -5.44 -8.47
CA GLN A 160 -0.76 -6.81 -8.16
C GLN A 160 -1.96 -7.74 -8.09
N VAL A 161 -1.78 -8.97 -8.60
CA VAL A 161 -2.65 -10.12 -8.33
C VAL A 161 -1.85 -11.14 -7.53
N PRO A 162 -2.32 -11.62 -6.37
CA PRO A 162 -1.59 -12.60 -5.59
C PRO A 162 -1.62 -13.98 -6.28
N ILE A 163 -0.49 -14.69 -6.25
CA ILE A 163 -0.42 -16.11 -6.60
C ILE A 163 -0.52 -16.87 -5.28
N MET A 164 -1.58 -17.65 -5.14
CA MET A 164 -1.86 -18.40 -3.92
C MET A 164 -1.56 -19.88 -4.11
N ASP A 165 -0.99 -20.50 -3.08
CA ASP A 165 -0.96 -21.95 -2.91
C ASP A 165 -1.73 -22.27 -1.62
N HIS A 166 -2.98 -22.72 -1.78
CA HIS A 166 -3.94 -22.82 -0.69
C HIS A 166 -4.09 -21.46 0.02
N ASP A 167 -3.85 -21.42 1.34
CA ASP A 167 -3.94 -20.21 2.15
C ASP A 167 -2.62 -19.40 2.23
N LYS A 168 -1.64 -19.72 1.36
CA LYS A 168 -0.34 -19.04 1.37
C LYS A 168 -0.11 -18.26 0.09
N MET A 169 0.21 -17.00 0.22
CA MET A 169 0.68 -16.20 -0.91
C MET A 169 2.13 -16.62 -1.23
N ILE A 170 2.32 -17.28 -2.38
CA ILE A 170 3.62 -17.75 -2.84
C ILE A 170 4.29 -16.83 -3.85
N GLY A 171 3.53 -15.89 -4.42
CA GLY A 171 4.02 -14.98 -5.44
C GLY A 171 2.98 -13.92 -5.78
N TYR A 172 3.25 -13.19 -6.84
CA TYR A 172 2.31 -12.21 -7.38
C TYR A 172 2.54 -12.02 -8.88
N ILE A 173 1.50 -11.55 -9.56
CA ILE A 173 1.56 -11.05 -10.93
C ILE A 173 1.56 -9.52 -10.85
N ASN A 174 2.59 -8.88 -11.41
CA ASN A 174 2.59 -7.44 -11.64
C ASN A 174 1.77 -7.16 -12.90
N VAL A 175 0.55 -6.67 -12.72
CA VAL A 175 -0.40 -6.48 -13.82
C VAL A 175 0.03 -5.35 -14.76
N ALA A 176 0.66 -4.29 -14.21
CA ALA A 176 1.16 -3.18 -15.01
C ALA A 176 2.26 -3.61 -16.01
N LYS A 177 3.08 -4.59 -15.62
CA LYS A 177 4.18 -5.12 -16.44
C LYS A 177 3.84 -6.45 -17.11
N MET A 178 2.75 -7.10 -16.73
CA MET A 178 2.38 -8.48 -17.11
C MET A 178 3.52 -9.45 -16.83
N GLU A 179 4.03 -9.42 -15.60
CA GLU A 179 5.15 -10.25 -15.14
C GLU A 179 4.78 -10.99 -13.86
N GLY A 180 4.89 -12.32 -13.87
CA GLY A 180 4.77 -13.13 -12.66
C GLY A 180 6.07 -13.17 -11.87
N ARG A 181 5.95 -13.22 -10.55
CA ARG A 181 7.07 -13.38 -9.63
C ARG A 181 6.71 -14.31 -8.48
N ILE A 182 7.65 -15.17 -8.08
CA ILE A 182 7.50 -16.06 -6.93
C ILE A 182 8.49 -15.67 -5.82
N PHE A 183 8.07 -15.79 -4.56
CA PHE A 183 8.92 -15.49 -3.42
C PHE A 183 9.91 -16.63 -3.15
N LYS A 184 11.19 -16.29 -2.98
CA LYS A 184 12.28 -17.18 -2.56
C LYS A 184 13.00 -16.55 -1.36
N GLY A 185 12.47 -16.82 -0.17
CA GLY A 185 12.91 -16.13 1.04
C GLY A 185 12.66 -14.63 0.94
N GLU A 186 13.72 -13.84 1.03
CA GLU A 186 13.62 -12.37 0.97
C GLU A 186 13.65 -11.79 -0.46
N HIS A 187 13.84 -12.60 -1.48
CA HIS A 187 13.94 -12.19 -2.88
C HIS A 187 12.75 -12.71 -3.68
N THR A 188 12.58 -12.19 -4.89
CA THR A 188 11.61 -12.70 -5.85
C THR A 188 12.32 -13.14 -7.13
N GLU A 189 11.85 -14.24 -7.72
CA GLU A 189 12.31 -14.73 -9.00
C GLU A 189 11.22 -14.59 -10.06
N PRO A 190 11.60 -14.37 -11.35
CA PRO A 190 10.63 -14.40 -12.44
C PRO A 190 9.90 -15.74 -12.48
N PHE A 191 8.61 -15.68 -12.70
CA PHE A 191 7.74 -16.85 -12.80
C PHE A 191 6.76 -16.64 -13.96
N PRO A 192 6.56 -17.61 -14.86
CA PRO A 192 5.58 -17.47 -15.93
C PRO A 192 4.18 -17.29 -15.33
N ILE A 193 3.38 -16.42 -15.92
CA ILE A 193 1.98 -16.27 -15.49
C ILE A 193 1.26 -17.58 -15.82
N PRO A 194 0.63 -18.27 -14.85
CA PRO A 194 -0.12 -19.48 -15.10
C PRO A 194 -1.30 -19.20 -16.04
N GLU A 195 -1.52 -20.08 -17.03
CA GLU A 195 -2.60 -19.90 -18.03
C GLU A 195 -3.99 -19.86 -17.38
N ASP A 196 -4.20 -20.63 -16.33
CA ASP A 196 -5.44 -20.67 -15.55
C ASP A 196 -5.71 -19.39 -14.75
N MET A 197 -4.71 -18.55 -14.54
CA MET A 197 -4.86 -17.23 -13.89
C MET A 197 -5.17 -16.10 -14.89
N MET A 198 -5.04 -16.33 -16.20
CA MET A 198 -5.25 -15.25 -17.19
C MET A 198 -6.68 -14.71 -17.15
N ASP A 199 -7.69 -15.57 -16.94
CA ASP A 199 -9.09 -15.16 -16.82
C ASP A 199 -9.35 -14.24 -15.61
N GLU A 200 -8.52 -14.34 -14.58
CA GLU A 200 -8.57 -13.45 -13.42
C GLU A 200 -7.74 -12.19 -13.62
N VAL A 201 -6.58 -12.30 -14.26
CA VAL A 201 -5.62 -11.20 -14.47
C VAL A 201 -6.13 -10.19 -15.50
N MET A 202 -6.73 -10.64 -16.60
CA MET A 202 -7.17 -9.76 -17.69
C MET A 202 -8.21 -8.72 -17.26
N PRO A 203 -9.26 -9.04 -16.50
CA PRO A 203 -10.19 -8.03 -16.00
C PRO A 203 -9.51 -7.01 -15.06
N ILE A 204 -8.47 -7.42 -14.31
CA ILE A 204 -7.70 -6.53 -13.46
C ILE A 204 -6.78 -5.63 -14.30
N LYS A 205 -6.21 -6.16 -15.39
CA LYS A 205 -5.45 -5.34 -16.36
C LYS A 205 -6.35 -4.26 -16.97
N GLU A 206 -7.56 -4.57 -17.35
CA GLU A 206 -8.54 -3.59 -17.85
C GLU A 206 -8.85 -2.51 -16.80
N MET A 207 -8.94 -2.87 -15.52
CA MET A 207 -9.11 -1.89 -14.43
C MET A 207 -7.92 -0.91 -14.34
N ILE A 208 -6.69 -1.40 -14.52
CA ILE A 208 -5.48 -0.56 -14.54
C ILE A 208 -5.49 0.35 -15.77
N ASP A 209 -5.79 -0.21 -16.95
CA ASP A 209 -5.79 0.54 -18.19
C ASP A 209 -6.85 1.66 -18.18
N GLU A 210 -8.04 1.37 -17.64
CA GLU A 210 -9.07 2.37 -17.43
C GLU A 210 -8.61 3.47 -16.45
N ALA A 211 -7.91 3.10 -15.37
CA ALA A 211 -7.38 4.07 -14.42
C ALA A 211 -6.27 4.93 -15.04
N VAL A 212 -5.38 4.34 -15.82
CA VAL A 212 -4.30 5.02 -16.56
C VAL A 212 -4.88 5.97 -17.61
N ALA A 213 -5.84 5.52 -18.40
CA ALA A 213 -6.51 6.33 -19.41
C ALA A 213 -7.12 7.62 -18.84
N ASN A 214 -7.65 7.57 -17.62
CA ASN A 214 -8.24 8.74 -16.96
C ASN A 214 -7.21 9.74 -16.40
N THR A 215 -5.89 9.53 -16.62
CA THR A 215 -4.85 10.46 -16.11
C THR A 215 -4.61 11.65 -17.01
N ASN A 216 -4.75 11.49 -18.33
CA ASN A 216 -4.68 12.58 -19.31
C ASN A 216 -5.42 12.25 -20.62
N ASP A 217 -5.64 13.29 -21.45
CA ASP A 217 -6.42 13.18 -22.69
C ASP A 217 -5.75 12.30 -23.75
N ASP A 218 -4.42 12.32 -23.87
CA ASP A 218 -3.67 11.52 -24.86
C ASP A 218 -3.80 10.02 -24.55
N LEU A 219 -3.73 9.64 -23.27
CA LEU A 219 -3.90 8.26 -22.85
C LEU A 219 -5.36 7.82 -22.96
N LEU A 220 -6.29 8.73 -22.74
CA LEU A 220 -7.72 8.47 -22.94
C LEU A 220 -8.02 8.20 -24.43
N GLU A 221 -7.45 8.99 -25.34
CA GLU A 221 -7.60 8.76 -26.80
C GLU A 221 -7.05 7.42 -27.23
N LYS A 222 -5.84 7.04 -26.74
CA LYS A 222 -5.26 5.70 -26.99
C LYS A 222 -6.18 4.59 -26.52
N PHE A 223 -6.72 4.72 -25.31
CA PHE A 223 -7.62 3.71 -24.73
C PHE A 223 -8.90 3.55 -25.55
N LEU A 224 -9.49 4.66 -26.01
CA LEU A 224 -10.68 4.65 -26.87
C LEU A 224 -10.42 4.04 -28.25
N ASN A 225 -9.19 4.16 -28.74
CA ASN A 225 -8.73 3.57 -30.01
C ASN A 225 -8.27 2.10 -29.86
N GLU A 226 -8.46 1.49 -28.69
CA GLU A 226 -8.02 0.12 -28.35
C GLU A 226 -6.50 -0.10 -28.54
N GLU A 227 -5.70 0.97 -28.38
CA GLU A 227 -4.25 0.90 -28.41
C GLU A 227 -3.70 0.45 -27.05
N THR A 228 -2.61 -0.33 -27.08
CA THR A 228 -1.96 -0.80 -25.83
C THR A 228 -1.02 0.26 -25.29
N PHE A 229 -1.03 0.44 -23.96
CA PHE A 229 -0.06 1.30 -23.28
C PHE A 229 1.31 0.63 -23.17
N THR A 230 2.36 1.43 -23.32
CA THR A 230 3.73 1.00 -23.01
C THR A 230 3.95 0.95 -21.48
N LYS A 231 5.00 0.22 -21.05
CA LYS A 231 5.35 0.14 -19.61
C LYS A 231 5.72 1.51 -19.05
N GLU A 232 6.32 2.36 -19.87
CA GLU A 232 6.73 3.72 -19.53
C GLU A 232 5.50 4.62 -19.33
N GLU A 233 4.51 4.54 -20.23
CA GLU A 233 3.25 5.28 -20.11
C GLU A 233 2.49 4.90 -18.86
N ILE A 234 2.36 3.59 -18.57
CA ILE A 234 1.72 3.10 -17.34
C ILE A 234 2.46 3.61 -16.10
N SER A 235 3.80 3.51 -16.08
CA SER A 235 4.60 3.94 -14.93
C SER A 235 4.49 5.45 -14.70
N TRP A 236 4.52 6.24 -15.77
CA TRP A 236 4.35 7.68 -15.71
C TRP A 236 2.95 8.06 -15.22
N ALA A 237 1.91 7.46 -15.82
CA ALA A 237 0.52 7.71 -15.44
C ALA A 237 0.24 7.35 -13.98
N LEU A 238 0.74 6.21 -13.51
CA LEU A 238 0.64 5.81 -12.11
C LEU A 238 1.23 6.86 -11.18
N ARG A 239 2.46 7.34 -11.46
CA ARG A 239 3.12 8.38 -10.67
C ARG A 239 2.32 9.69 -10.69
N GLN A 240 1.98 10.19 -11.87
CA GLN A 240 1.23 11.45 -12.02
C GLN A 240 -0.15 11.35 -11.38
N GLY A 241 -0.86 10.26 -11.62
CA GLY A 241 -2.20 10.04 -11.05
C GLY A 241 -2.19 9.97 -9.52
N VAL A 242 -1.14 9.38 -8.92
CA VAL A 242 -0.97 9.36 -7.46
C VAL A 242 -0.65 10.75 -6.92
N MET A 243 0.27 11.47 -7.54
CA MET A 243 0.63 12.84 -7.14
C MET A 243 -0.56 13.80 -7.25
N ASN A 244 -1.35 13.67 -8.32
CA ASN A 244 -2.56 14.48 -8.54
C ASN A 244 -3.81 13.93 -7.83
N GLN A 245 -3.68 12.82 -7.07
CA GLN A 245 -4.74 12.18 -6.28
C GLN A 245 -5.91 11.65 -7.12
N THR A 246 -5.72 11.51 -8.42
CA THR A 246 -6.72 10.98 -9.35
C THR A 246 -6.68 9.44 -9.43
N LEU A 247 -5.55 8.84 -9.01
CA LEU A 247 -5.31 7.42 -9.10
C LEU A 247 -4.81 6.86 -7.75
N ILE A 248 -5.31 5.69 -7.38
CA ILE A 248 -4.98 5.03 -6.12
C ILE A 248 -4.48 3.62 -6.43
N PRO A 249 -3.17 3.39 -6.40
CA PRO A 249 -2.61 2.05 -6.54
C PRO A 249 -3.10 1.12 -5.45
N VAL A 250 -3.44 -0.12 -5.82
CA VAL A 250 -3.79 -1.17 -4.87
C VAL A 250 -2.72 -2.25 -4.93
N LEU A 251 -2.13 -2.50 -3.80
CA LEU A 251 -1.15 -3.56 -3.55
C LEU A 251 -1.75 -4.58 -2.59
N CYS A 252 -1.13 -5.74 -2.51
CA CYS A 252 -1.62 -6.81 -1.64
C CYS A 252 -0.48 -7.62 -1.04
N GLY A 253 -0.78 -8.27 0.08
CA GLY A 253 0.16 -9.15 0.75
C GLY A 253 -0.32 -9.62 2.11
N THR A 254 0.65 -10.06 2.89
CA THR A 254 0.49 -10.34 4.32
C THR A 254 1.35 -9.40 5.12
N SER A 255 1.33 -9.52 6.45
CA SER A 255 2.25 -8.77 7.31
C SER A 255 3.74 -9.11 7.09
N ASN A 256 4.07 -10.14 6.29
CA ASN A 256 5.45 -10.58 6.03
C ASN A 256 5.79 -10.61 4.54
N ILE A 257 4.81 -10.80 3.68
CA ILE A 257 4.96 -11.05 2.25
C ILE A 257 4.36 -9.87 1.47
N GLY A 258 5.04 -9.41 0.41
CA GLY A 258 4.60 -8.26 -0.36
C GLY A 258 5.15 -6.91 0.12
N ILE A 259 5.79 -6.86 1.28
CA ILE A 259 6.29 -5.62 1.93
C ILE A 259 7.33 -4.89 1.08
N GLN A 260 8.24 -5.62 0.42
CA GLN A 260 9.25 -5.00 -0.46
C GLN A 260 8.60 -4.22 -1.60
N ILE A 261 7.48 -4.74 -2.13
CA ILE A 261 6.77 -4.08 -3.24
C ILE A 261 6.07 -2.83 -2.73
N LEU A 262 5.50 -2.87 -1.52
CA LEU A 262 4.94 -1.69 -0.88
C LEU A 262 6.00 -0.59 -0.70
N LEU A 263 7.18 -0.93 -0.17
CA LEU A 263 8.31 0.00 -0.01
C LEU A 263 8.75 0.58 -1.38
N ASN A 264 8.94 -0.28 -2.39
CA ASN A 264 9.31 0.16 -3.74
C ASN A 264 8.24 1.07 -4.36
N SER A 265 6.95 0.77 -4.14
CA SER A 265 5.85 1.58 -4.66
C SER A 265 5.72 2.93 -3.96
N MET A 266 6.03 3.02 -2.67
CA MET A 266 6.10 4.29 -1.96
C MET A 266 7.19 5.19 -2.56
N VAL A 267 8.40 4.65 -2.79
CA VAL A 267 9.49 5.41 -3.43
C VAL A 267 9.15 5.81 -4.86
N ALA A 268 8.49 4.92 -5.63
CA ALA A 268 8.17 5.18 -7.03
C ALA A 268 7.05 6.22 -7.23
N PHE A 269 6.04 6.23 -6.36
CA PHE A 269 4.79 6.94 -6.61
C PHE A 269 4.53 8.13 -5.67
N PHE A 270 5.05 8.10 -4.44
CA PHE A 270 4.78 9.17 -3.50
C PHE A 270 5.62 10.42 -3.78
N PRO A 271 5.05 11.63 -3.55
CA PRO A 271 5.84 12.84 -3.54
C PRO A 271 6.85 12.82 -2.39
N ALA A 272 7.99 13.44 -2.61
CA ALA A 272 8.93 13.76 -1.55
C ALA A 272 8.50 15.04 -0.81
N ALA A 273 9.04 15.28 0.38
CA ALA A 273 8.79 16.50 1.15
C ALA A 273 9.19 17.76 0.36
N GLY A 274 10.23 17.67 -0.49
CA GLY A 274 10.65 18.77 -1.38
C GLY A 274 9.66 19.08 -2.49
N ASP A 275 8.83 18.12 -2.91
CA ASP A 275 7.83 18.32 -3.99
C ASP A 275 6.59 19.10 -3.49
N THR A 276 6.36 19.13 -2.17
CA THR A 276 5.18 19.73 -1.54
C THR A 276 5.46 21.02 -0.77
N CYS A 277 6.73 21.37 -0.57
CA CYS A 277 7.13 22.67 0.02
C CYS A 277 7.07 23.76 -1.06
N ASN A 278 6.00 24.55 -1.06
CA ASN A 278 5.88 25.83 -1.76
C ASN A 278 6.24 26.98 -0.81
#